data_8653d33a069592fe2f7b7cbd62f3733f
#
_entry.id   8653d33a069592fe2f7b7cbd62f3733f
#
_cell.length_a   1.000
_cell.length_b   1.000
_cell.length_c   1.000
_cell.angle_alpha   90.00
_cell.angle_beta   90.00
_cell.angle_gamma   90.00
#
_symmetry.space_group_name_H-M   'P 1'
#
loop_
_entity.id
_entity.type
_entity.pdbx_description
1 polymer ?
#
loop_
_entity_poly.entity_id
_entity_poly.type
_entity_poly.pdbx_seq_one_letter_code
_entity_poly.pdbx_strand_id
1 'polypeptide(L)'
;AVSTGKVDSKFGAAVETGQAMELVKLALTLPHLDLRGLHCHVGSQVFGEDVYQRTLDIMVPFLAQIRDETGVTLSDLNLGGGYGVRYTAEDEAINIPARLAELAAYLKEETERLGLPMPRFLMEPGRSIVADAGLSLYTVGSVKRIPGYKQYAAVDGGMTDNPRYALYQSRYT
;
A
#
# COMPACT_ATOMS: atom_id res chain seq x y z
N ALA A 1 6.84 -2.18 -8.81
CA ALA A 1 6.21 -1.57 -7.64
C ALA A 1 6.38 -0.05 -7.68
N VAL A 2 5.37 0.70 -7.28
CA VAL A 2 5.46 2.16 -7.08
C VAL A 2 5.71 2.38 -5.60
N SER A 3 6.90 2.89 -5.25
CA SER A 3 7.28 3.17 -3.87
C SER A 3 6.78 4.55 -3.45
N THR A 4 6.09 4.64 -2.30
CA THR A 4 5.64 5.90 -1.69
C THR A 4 6.33 6.19 -0.36
N GLY A 5 7.10 5.23 0.18
CA GLY A 5 7.71 5.28 1.50
C GLY A 5 9.14 5.82 1.53
N LYS A 6 9.42 6.92 0.82
CA LYS A 6 10.72 7.60 0.93
C LYS A 6 10.60 8.76 1.91
N VAL A 7 11.69 9.07 2.64
CA VAL A 7 11.75 10.20 3.59
C VAL A 7 11.40 11.53 2.92
N ASP A 8 11.80 11.72 1.67
CA ASP A 8 11.48 12.89 0.84
C ASP A 8 10.15 12.77 0.08
N SER A 9 9.25 11.90 0.52
CA SER A 9 7.92 11.75 -0.07
C SER A 9 7.03 12.96 0.20
N LYS A 10 6.17 13.29 -0.77
CA LYS A 10 5.12 14.29 -0.58
C LYS A 10 3.98 13.81 0.33
N PHE A 11 3.98 12.55 0.76
CA PHE A 11 2.93 11.93 1.54
C PHE A 11 3.39 11.72 2.99
N GLY A 12 2.47 11.98 3.93
CA GLY A 12 2.67 11.68 5.34
C GLY A 12 3.76 12.52 6.01
N ALA A 13 4.15 12.07 7.19
CA ALA A 13 5.24 12.63 7.99
C ALA A 13 6.25 11.54 8.32
N ALA A 14 7.54 11.86 8.20
CA ALA A 14 8.60 10.89 8.44
C ALA A 14 8.76 10.60 9.94
N VAL A 15 8.84 9.32 10.29
CA VAL A 15 9.15 8.87 11.66
C VAL A 15 10.59 9.22 12.00
N GLU A 16 11.52 8.95 11.08
CA GLU A 16 12.97 9.10 11.27
C GLU A 16 13.41 10.54 11.57
N THR A 17 12.67 11.53 11.06
CA THR A 17 12.98 12.96 11.28
C THR A 17 12.33 13.54 12.53
N GLY A 18 11.49 12.76 13.22
CA GLY A 18 10.68 13.23 14.35
C GLY A 18 9.40 13.96 13.99
N GLN A 19 9.19 14.29 12.72
CA GLN A 19 8.00 15.00 12.24
C GLN A 19 6.69 14.30 12.59
N ALA A 20 6.66 12.96 12.50
CA ALA A 20 5.50 12.19 12.88
C ALA A 20 5.16 12.34 14.36
N MET A 21 6.15 12.36 15.24
CA MET A 21 5.94 12.57 16.69
C MET A 21 5.44 13.99 17.00
N GLU A 22 5.98 14.99 16.32
CA GLU A 22 5.48 16.38 16.45
C GLU A 22 4.00 16.49 16.09
N LEU A 23 3.58 15.84 14.98
CA LEU A 23 2.17 15.82 14.58
C LEU A 23 1.28 15.06 15.56
N VAL A 24 1.76 13.94 16.09
CA VAL A 24 1.04 13.20 17.15
C VAL A 24 0.81 14.11 18.37
N LYS A 25 1.87 14.75 18.86
CA LYS A 25 1.78 15.67 20.01
C LYS A 25 0.82 16.82 19.73
N LEU A 26 0.90 17.42 18.56
CA LEU A 26 -0.04 18.48 18.14
C LEU A 26 -1.47 17.97 18.11
N ALA A 27 -1.74 16.82 17.48
CA ALA A 27 -3.08 16.25 17.38
C ALA A 27 -3.71 16.02 18.77
N LEU A 28 -2.92 15.55 19.74
CA LEU A 28 -3.38 15.32 21.11
C LEU A 28 -3.74 16.61 21.85
N THR A 29 -3.31 17.79 21.40
CA THR A 29 -3.70 19.08 21.99
C THR A 29 -4.98 19.66 21.40
N LEU A 30 -5.46 19.14 20.26
CA LEU A 30 -6.57 19.72 19.53
C LEU A 30 -7.92 19.16 20.01
N PRO A 31 -8.84 20.00 20.52
CA PRO A 31 -10.02 19.53 21.26
C PRO A 31 -11.09 18.84 20.39
N HIS A 32 -10.98 18.96 19.08
CA HIS A 32 -11.93 18.37 18.14
C HIS A 32 -11.35 17.17 17.35
N LEU A 33 -10.16 16.69 17.76
CA LEU A 33 -9.54 15.49 17.20
C LEU A 33 -9.53 14.37 18.24
N ASP A 34 -9.87 13.17 17.80
CA ASP A 34 -9.68 11.92 18.54
C ASP A 34 -8.65 11.09 17.78
N LEU A 35 -7.38 11.19 18.20
CA LEU A 35 -6.29 10.45 17.60
C LEU A 35 -6.37 8.98 18.01
N ARG A 36 -6.80 8.11 17.10
CA ARG A 36 -7.03 6.69 17.36
C ARG A 36 -5.84 5.81 17.02
N GLY A 37 -5.04 6.20 16.04
CA GLY A 37 -4.01 5.31 15.53
C GLY A 37 -3.09 5.92 14.50
N LEU A 38 -2.30 5.04 13.90
CA LEU A 38 -1.36 5.38 12.84
C LEU A 38 -1.79 4.71 11.53
N HIS A 39 -1.49 5.38 10.43
CA HIS A 39 -1.64 4.88 9.07
C HIS A 39 -0.33 5.00 8.32
N CYS A 40 0.00 3.99 7.53
CA CYS A 40 1.07 4.05 6.53
C CYS A 40 0.64 3.34 5.25
N HIS A 41 1.26 3.71 4.15
CA HIS A 41 1.05 3.06 2.85
C HIS A 41 2.37 2.94 2.11
N VAL A 42 2.84 1.73 1.89
CA VAL A 42 4.19 1.45 1.41
C VAL A 42 4.32 1.41 -0.12
N GLY A 43 3.22 1.44 -0.84
CA GLY A 43 3.24 1.44 -2.30
C GLY A 43 2.11 0.67 -2.96
N SER A 44 2.27 0.37 -4.24
CA SER A 44 1.29 -0.36 -5.07
C SER A 44 1.99 -1.44 -5.89
N GLN A 45 1.33 -2.57 -6.13
CA GLN A 45 1.89 -3.76 -6.76
C GLN A 45 3.10 -4.29 -5.97
N VAL A 46 2.92 -4.45 -4.66
CA VAL A 46 3.92 -4.96 -3.74
C VAL A 46 3.80 -6.48 -3.70
N PHE A 47 4.84 -7.16 -4.14
CA PHE A 47 4.95 -8.63 -4.13
C PHE A 47 5.90 -9.13 -3.04
N GLY A 48 6.83 -8.28 -2.58
CA GLY A 48 7.82 -8.66 -1.58
C GLY A 48 7.19 -9.14 -0.28
N GLU A 49 7.65 -10.29 0.18
CA GLU A 49 7.12 -10.97 1.35
C GLU A 49 7.35 -10.19 2.65
N ASP A 50 8.49 -9.55 2.75
CA ASP A 50 8.98 -8.87 3.95
C ASP A 50 8.60 -7.38 4.07
N VAL A 51 7.99 -6.79 3.03
CA VAL A 51 7.73 -5.34 2.99
C VAL A 51 6.83 -4.88 4.14
N TYR A 52 5.74 -5.59 4.37
CA TYR A 52 4.80 -5.25 5.45
C TYR A 52 5.37 -5.59 6.84
N GLN A 53 6.17 -6.66 6.95
CA GLN A 53 6.86 -7.00 8.18
C GLN A 53 7.85 -5.90 8.57
N ARG A 54 8.71 -5.45 7.65
CA ARG A 54 9.61 -4.31 7.86
C ARG A 54 8.85 -3.02 8.20
N THR A 55 7.64 -2.87 7.70
CA THR A 55 6.80 -1.74 8.09
C THR A 55 6.39 -1.86 9.56
N LEU A 56 6.03 -3.04 10.04
CA LEU A 56 5.75 -3.30 11.46
C LEU A 56 6.97 -3.05 12.34
N ASP A 57 8.19 -3.39 11.86
CA ASP A 57 9.45 -3.12 12.57
C ASP A 57 9.68 -1.62 12.86
N ILE A 58 9.03 -0.74 12.11
CA ILE A 58 9.07 0.72 12.33
C ILE A 58 7.86 1.18 13.13
N MET A 59 6.65 0.73 12.73
CA MET A 59 5.41 1.28 13.26
C MET A 59 5.11 0.82 14.70
N VAL A 60 5.47 -0.42 15.06
CA VAL A 60 5.20 -0.91 16.42
C VAL A 60 6.11 -0.27 17.45
N PRO A 61 7.45 -0.13 17.24
CA PRO A 61 8.27 0.71 18.09
C PRO A 61 7.81 2.16 18.18
N PHE A 62 7.31 2.73 17.10
CA PHE A 62 6.77 4.10 17.11
C PHE A 62 5.51 4.22 17.96
N LEU A 63 4.61 3.23 17.95
CA LEU A 63 3.48 3.16 18.89
C LEU A 63 3.94 3.12 20.35
N ALA A 64 5.00 2.36 20.65
CA ALA A 64 5.59 2.32 21.98
C ALA A 64 6.19 3.67 22.38
N GLN A 65 6.93 4.32 21.47
CA GLN A 65 7.48 5.65 21.70
C GLN A 65 6.38 6.69 21.98
N ILE A 66 5.26 6.67 21.24
CA ILE A 66 4.12 7.56 21.52
C ILE A 66 3.58 7.35 22.93
N ARG A 67 3.35 6.10 23.32
CA ARG A 67 2.94 5.79 24.70
C ARG A 67 3.91 6.35 25.74
N ASP A 68 5.19 6.10 25.55
CA ASP A 68 6.22 6.48 26.52
C ASP A 68 6.40 7.99 26.63
N GLU A 69 6.27 8.73 25.54
CA GLU A 69 6.43 10.19 25.51
C GLU A 69 5.15 10.96 25.87
N THR A 70 3.97 10.40 25.61
CA THR A 70 2.69 11.13 25.76
C THR A 70 1.77 10.55 26.82
N GLY A 71 2.02 9.32 27.29
CA GLY A 71 1.12 8.58 28.16
C GLY A 71 -0.11 8.01 27.42
N VAL A 72 -0.25 8.23 26.10
CA VAL A 72 -1.40 7.79 25.31
C VAL A 72 -1.07 6.51 24.56
N THR A 73 -1.92 5.51 24.71
CA THR A 73 -1.83 4.27 23.93
C THR A 73 -2.83 4.31 22.78
N LEU A 74 -2.33 4.31 21.54
CA LEU A 74 -3.16 4.31 20.35
C LEU A 74 -3.76 2.91 20.11
N SER A 75 -5.01 2.88 19.64
CA SER A 75 -5.79 1.65 19.50
C SER A 75 -5.77 1.04 18.10
N ASP A 76 -5.34 1.78 17.07
CA ASP A 76 -5.45 1.39 15.69
C ASP A 76 -4.10 1.44 14.97
N LEU A 77 -3.84 0.43 14.13
CA LEU A 77 -2.71 0.42 13.21
C LEU A 77 -3.18 -0.01 11.82
N ASN A 78 -3.05 0.90 10.84
CA ASN A 78 -3.44 0.69 9.46
C ASN A 78 -2.20 0.64 8.57
N LEU A 79 -1.97 -0.47 7.89
CA LEU A 79 -0.84 -0.65 6.98
C LEU A 79 -1.18 -0.30 5.51
N GLY A 80 -2.32 0.32 5.28
CA GLY A 80 -2.76 0.68 3.92
C GLY A 80 -3.12 -0.53 3.07
N GLY A 81 -2.93 -0.38 1.79
CA GLY A 81 -3.15 -1.45 0.81
C GLY A 81 -1.88 -1.74 0.02
N GLY A 82 -2.06 -2.09 -1.24
CA GLY A 82 -0.96 -2.18 -2.20
C GLY A 82 -0.50 -3.58 -2.53
N TYR A 83 -1.14 -4.63 -2.04
CA TYR A 83 -0.84 -6.00 -2.46
C TYR A 83 -0.85 -6.14 -3.98
N GLY A 84 0.17 -6.82 -4.50
CA GLY A 84 0.30 -7.14 -5.91
C GLY A 84 -0.84 -8.03 -6.40
N VAL A 85 -1.25 -7.80 -7.64
CA VAL A 85 -2.27 -8.58 -8.33
C VAL A 85 -1.67 -9.14 -9.60
N ARG A 86 -1.95 -10.39 -9.86
CA ARG A 86 -1.55 -11.07 -11.08
C ARG A 86 -2.39 -10.57 -12.25
N TYR A 87 -1.75 -9.95 -13.24
CA TYR A 87 -2.38 -9.52 -14.49
C TYR A 87 -2.04 -10.43 -15.67
N THR A 88 -0.87 -11.08 -15.61
CA THR A 88 -0.39 -11.97 -16.66
C THR A 88 -0.03 -13.35 -16.09
N ALA A 89 0.16 -14.32 -16.94
CA ALA A 89 0.56 -15.68 -16.52
C ALA A 89 1.94 -15.71 -15.84
N GLU A 90 2.81 -14.75 -16.18
CA GLU A 90 4.16 -14.61 -15.62
C GLU A 90 4.18 -13.92 -14.27
N ASP A 91 3.11 -13.23 -13.88
CA ASP A 91 3.05 -12.54 -12.60
C ASP A 91 2.89 -13.55 -11.45
N GLU A 92 3.52 -13.25 -10.33
CA GLU A 92 3.39 -14.02 -9.10
C GLU A 92 1.98 -13.90 -8.53
N ALA A 93 1.46 -15.01 -8.00
CA ALA A 93 0.20 -15.03 -7.25
C ALA A 93 0.47 -14.93 -5.76
N ILE A 94 -0.14 -13.95 -5.10
CA ILE A 94 -0.01 -13.75 -3.65
C ILE A 94 -1.19 -14.43 -2.94
N ASN A 95 -0.88 -15.28 -1.96
CA ASN A 95 -1.88 -15.78 -1.02
C ASN A 95 -2.13 -14.73 0.08
N ILE A 96 -3.01 -13.76 -0.22
CA ILE A 96 -3.31 -12.64 0.70
C ILE A 96 -3.80 -13.12 2.07
N PRO A 97 -4.73 -14.08 2.20
CA PRO A 97 -5.13 -14.61 3.50
C PRO A 97 -3.97 -15.13 4.34
N ALA A 98 -3.07 -15.91 3.76
CA ALA A 98 -1.90 -16.42 4.47
C ALA A 98 -0.98 -15.28 4.93
N ARG A 99 -0.72 -14.29 4.04
CA ARG A 99 0.08 -13.12 4.39
C ARG A 99 -0.51 -12.29 5.53
N LEU A 100 -1.82 -12.10 5.54
CA LEU A 100 -2.49 -11.39 6.62
C LEU A 100 -2.41 -12.14 7.95
N ALA A 101 -2.51 -13.47 7.93
CA ALA A 101 -2.36 -14.29 9.12
C ALA A 101 -0.93 -14.20 9.70
N GLU A 102 0.09 -14.27 8.84
CA GLU A 102 1.49 -14.11 9.23
C GLU A 102 1.75 -12.72 9.84
N LEU A 103 1.25 -11.66 9.20
CA LEU A 103 1.40 -10.28 9.69
C LEU A 103 0.67 -10.07 11.04
N ALA A 104 -0.52 -10.65 11.20
CA ALA A 104 -1.25 -10.54 12.46
C ALA A 104 -0.52 -11.27 13.61
N ALA A 105 0.07 -12.44 13.32
CA ALA A 105 0.87 -13.16 14.29
C ALA A 105 2.13 -12.36 14.68
N TYR A 106 2.84 -11.82 13.69
CA TYR A 106 4.03 -10.99 13.92
C TYR A 106 3.70 -9.71 14.68
N LEU A 107 2.63 -9.02 14.33
CA LEU A 107 2.16 -7.84 15.06
C LEU A 107 1.87 -8.16 16.53
N LYS A 108 1.24 -9.30 16.80
CA LYS A 108 0.96 -9.75 18.17
C LYS A 108 2.25 -9.98 18.94
N GLU A 109 3.22 -10.70 18.38
CA GLU A 109 4.51 -10.96 19.00
C GLU A 109 5.25 -9.63 19.34
N GLU A 110 5.33 -8.71 18.39
CA GLU A 110 6.01 -7.43 18.57
C GLU A 110 5.31 -6.52 19.59
N THR A 111 3.99 -6.50 19.62
CA THR A 111 3.23 -5.73 20.62
C THR A 111 3.41 -6.32 22.02
N GLU A 112 3.38 -7.62 22.19
CA GLU A 112 3.66 -8.31 23.45
C GLU A 112 5.09 -8.02 23.93
N ARG A 113 6.08 -8.09 23.05
CA ARG A 113 7.48 -7.78 23.35
C ARG A 113 7.69 -6.36 23.89
N LEU A 114 6.92 -5.38 23.37
CA LEU A 114 7.00 -3.97 23.76
C LEU A 114 5.99 -3.58 24.85
N GLY A 115 5.25 -4.53 25.40
CA GLY A 115 4.26 -4.27 26.44
C GLY A 115 3.10 -3.38 25.97
N LEU A 116 2.74 -3.47 24.69
CA LEU A 116 1.60 -2.78 24.10
C LEU A 116 0.38 -3.70 24.07
N PRO A 117 -0.84 -3.18 24.25
CA PRO A 117 -2.03 -3.92 23.89
C PRO A 117 -2.05 -4.13 22.36
N MET A 118 -2.59 -5.25 21.91
CA MET A 118 -2.78 -5.52 20.48
C MET A 118 -3.68 -4.45 19.86
N PRO A 119 -3.21 -3.65 18.89
CA PRO A 119 -4.05 -2.66 18.24
C PRO A 119 -5.05 -3.34 17.29
N ARG A 120 -6.12 -2.64 16.95
CA ARG A 120 -6.99 -3.03 15.85
C ARG A 120 -6.19 -2.94 14.55
N PHE A 121 -5.93 -4.08 13.95
CA PHE A 121 -5.19 -4.17 12.70
C PHE A 121 -6.11 -3.89 11.51
N LEU A 122 -5.76 -2.89 10.72
CA LEU A 122 -6.54 -2.40 9.58
C LEU A 122 -5.71 -2.49 8.29
N MET A 123 -6.41 -2.79 7.20
CA MET A 123 -5.87 -2.81 5.83
C MET A 123 -6.83 -2.11 4.89
N GLU A 124 -6.30 -1.56 3.79
CA GLU A 124 -7.06 -0.87 2.74
C GLU A 124 -6.88 -1.55 1.37
N PRO A 125 -7.31 -2.81 1.22
CA PRO A 125 -7.19 -3.50 -0.06
C PRO A 125 -8.17 -2.87 -1.08
N GLY A 126 -7.65 -2.42 -2.20
CA GLY A 126 -8.44 -1.91 -3.32
C GLY A 126 -8.26 -2.79 -4.55
N ARG A 127 -7.09 -2.68 -5.18
CA ARG A 127 -6.75 -3.43 -6.38
C ARG A 127 -6.95 -4.94 -6.22
N SER A 128 -6.50 -5.52 -5.13
CA SER A 128 -6.59 -6.95 -4.87
C SER A 128 -8.02 -7.50 -4.71
N ILE A 129 -9.02 -6.62 -4.59
CA ILE A 129 -10.43 -7.04 -4.53
C ILE A 129 -11.08 -7.07 -5.92
N VAL A 130 -10.71 -6.15 -6.82
CA VAL A 130 -11.49 -5.90 -8.04
C VAL A 130 -10.69 -5.95 -9.34
N ALA A 131 -9.37 -6.07 -9.28
CA ALA A 131 -8.53 -5.86 -10.47
C ALA A 131 -8.74 -6.90 -11.58
N ASP A 132 -9.04 -8.14 -11.22
CA ASP A 132 -9.30 -9.25 -12.13
C ASP A 132 -10.80 -9.43 -12.45
N ALA A 133 -11.67 -8.60 -11.86
CA ALA A 133 -13.11 -8.63 -12.09
C ALA A 133 -13.58 -7.69 -13.22
N GLY A 134 -12.65 -6.88 -13.80
CA GLY A 134 -12.96 -5.89 -14.83
C GLY A 134 -12.34 -6.23 -16.17
N LEU A 135 -13.05 -5.89 -17.25
CA LEU A 135 -12.59 -5.97 -18.64
C LEU A 135 -12.74 -4.61 -19.31
N SER A 136 -11.75 -4.21 -20.11
CA SER A 136 -11.87 -3.07 -21.00
C SER A 136 -12.03 -3.59 -22.43
N LEU A 137 -13.11 -3.22 -23.08
CA LEU A 137 -13.39 -3.60 -24.46
C LEU A 137 -13.25 -2.38 -25.37
N TYR A 138 -12.53 -2.56 -26.47
CA TYR A 138 -12.35 -1.55 -27.50
C TYR A 138 -12.75 -2.08 -28.85
N THR A 139 -13.30 -1.20 -29.68
CA THR A 139 -13.64 -1.51 -31.06
C THR A 139 -12.45 -1.21 -31.95
N VAL A 140 -12.05 -2.18 -32.78
CA VAL A 140 -11.01 -1.97 -33.78
C VAL A 140 -11.58 -1.23 -34.98
N GLY A 141 -11.10 -0.01 -35.21
CA GLY A 141 -11.51 0.82 -36.36
C GLY A 141 -10.77 0.47 -37.63
N SER A 142 -9.43 0.47 -37.61
CA SER A 142 -8.60 0.17 -38.77
C SER A 142 -7.34 -0.60 -38.40
N VAL A 143 -6.78 -1.33 -39.35
CA VAL A 143 -5.53 -2.07 -39.16
C VAL A 143 -4.55 -1.69 -40.27
N LYS A 144 -3.35 -1.22 -39.88
CA LYS A 144 -2.22 -0.95 -40.77
C LYS A 144 -1.18 -2.04 -40.60
N ARG A 145 -0.81 -2.70 -41.69
CA ARG A 145 0.28 -3.70 -41.72
C ARG A 145 1.49 -3.11 -42.45
N ILE A 146 2.67 -3.26 -41.83
CA ILE A 146 3.96 -2.91 -42.43
C ILE A 146 4.71 -4.23 -42.60
N PRO A 147 4.83 -4.76 -43.82
CA PRO A 147 5.49 -6.06 -44.05
C PRO A 147 6.91 -6.09 -43.49
N GLY A 148 7.26 -7.15 -42.77
CA GLY A 148 8.55 -7.30 -42.12
C GLY A 148 8.82 -6.50 -40.87
N TYR A 149 7.85 -5.63 -40.41
CA TYR A 149 8.00 -4.80 -39.23
C TYR A 149 6.87 -5.02 -38.21
N LYS A 150 5.78 -4.24 -38.31
CA LYS A 150 4.72 -4.18 -37.31
C LYS A 150 3.34 -4.11 -37.91
N GLN A 151 2.38 -4.51 -37.11
CA GLN A 151 0.97 -4.27 -37.35
C GLN A 151 0.42 -3.31 -36.28
N TYR A 152 -0.37 -2.35 -36.70
CA TYR A 152 -1.04 -1.39 -35.84
C TYR A 152 -2.53 -1.59 -35.96
N ALA A 153 -3.23 -1.69 -34.82
CA ALA A 153 -4.68 -1.65 -34.76
C ALA A 153 -5.08 -0.34 -34.08
N ALA A 154 -5.85 0.49 -34.79
CA ALA A 154 -6.46 1.67 -34.18
C ALA A 154 -7.73 1.25 -33.44
N VAL A 155 -7.88 1.72 -32.23
CA VAL A 155 -9.03 1.42 -31.37
C VAL A 155 -9.68 2.72 -30.88
N ASP A 156 -10.92 2.62 -30.42
CA ASP A 156 -11.71 3.74 -29.88
C ASP A 156 -11.37 4.11 -28.43
N GLY A 157 -10.23 3.67 -27.93
CA GLY A 157 -9.73 3.99 -26.61
C GLY A 157 -8.28 4.48 -26.62
N GLY A 158 -7.80 4.98 -25.48
CA GLY A 158 -6.49 5.55 -25.39
C GLY A 158 -5.96 5.71 -23.96
N MET A 159 -4.97 6.58 -23.81
CA MET A 159 -4.32 6.83 -22.52
C MET A 159 -5.27 7.42 -21.47
N THR A 160 -6.35 8.05 -21.85
CA THR A 160 -7.38 8.55 -20.92
C THR A 160 -8.13 7.43 -20.23
N ASP A 161 -8.22 6.27 -20.87
CA ASP A 161 -8.90 5.09 -20.30
C ASP A 161 -7.95 4.28 -19.43
N ASN A 162 -6.71 4.08 -19.89
CA ASN A 162 -5.69 3.36 -19.15
C ASN A 162 -4.27 3.93 -19.40
N PRO A 163 -3.82 4.92 -18.61
CA PRO A 163 -2.49 5.50 -18.76
C PRO A 163 -1.36 4.61 -18.23
N ARG A 164 -1.67 3.51 -17.56
CA ARG A 164 -0.67 2.71 -16.82
C ARG A 164 0.41 2.08 -17.70
N TYR A 165 0.06 1.69 -18.91
CA TYR A 165 1.08 1.16 -19.85
C TYR A 165 2.13 2.22 -20.17
N ALA A 166 1.70 3.44 -20.48
CA ALA A 166 2.61 4.53 -20.83
C ALA A 166 3.43 5.02 -19.63
N LEU A 167 2.82 5.14 -18.44
CA LEU A 167 3.47 5.68 -17.25
C LEU A 167 4.32 4.65 -16.51
N TYR A 168 3.91 3.39 -16.48
CA TYR A 168 4.51 2.36 -15.64
C TYR A 168 4.90 1.09 -16.40
N GLN A 169 4.71 1.06 -17.73
CA GLN A 169 4.92 -0.11 -18.59
C GLN A 169 4.18 -1.36 -18.08
N SER A 170 3.01 -1.15 -17.48
CA SER A 170 2.17 -2.22 -16.95
C SER A 170 1.69 -3.13 -18.07
N ARG A 171 1.79 -4.45 -17.85
CA ARG A 171 1.29 -5.44 -18.80
C ARG A 171 -0.12 -5.87 -18.41
N TYR A 172 -0.91 -6.23 -19.40
CA TYR A 172 -2.25 -6.76 -19.27
C TYR A 172 -2.44 -7.89 -20.30
N THR A 173 -3.31 -8.84 -20.00
CA THR A 173 -3.75 -9.90 -20.92
C THR A 173 -5.20 -9.67 -21.31
#